data_1c6822a6c163ba540d7b2dff1ea67ecf
#
_entry.id   1c6822a6c163ba540d7b2dff1ea67ecf
#
_cell.length_a   1.000
_cell.length_b   1.000
_cell.length_c   1.000
_cell.angle_alpha   90.00
_cell.angle_beta   90.00
_cell.angle_gamma   90.00
#
_symmetry.space_group_name_H-M   'P 1'
#
loop_
_entity.id
_entity.type
_entity.pdbx_description
1 polymer ?
#
loop_
_entity_poly.entity_id
_entity_poly.type
_entity_poly.pdbx_seq_one_letter_code
_entity_poly.pdbx_strand_id
1 'polypeptide(L)'
;MRMTLTTQGGEVIYLPEEIALDDSALNVDIPGLVIPERHGRRSIPHLKRLEPRTLRASGTIKECTPEEADKLASYLRGQLVGRGKLKLRRNATDDRYIEVECTNITHNYHRGHFGGSLFTLTMTFQADDPFWYQSELSEVHDTIELTPPITLRTITNNGNASVYPVIWIPGPFTNPKLTNYTTGQTLQFTGTIPEEGYLILDGHGRTAIVIGGNVDHSGVARSGAETSIELADTASDVSNSYVGQLIKIIEGTGAGQTRRILGYNGATKVAIVKTPWDIIPDATSSYVIYKAAFLEGYFLSDAMTGKVSGGSSVIPKMNTEFVANGFRLNPGHNLIEYEGEGETLHISIIFRERWL
;
A
#
# COMPACT_ATOMS: atom_id res chain seq x y z
N MET A 1 4.64 -3.79 -27.71
CA MET A 1 4.90 -3.40 -26.30
C MET A 1 4.67 -4.61 -25.42
N ARG A 2 5.68 -5.05 -24.67
CA ARG A 2 5.61 -6.34 -23.94
C ARG A 2 4.87 -6.21 -22.63
N MET A 3 3.94 -7.11 -22.41
CA MET A 3 3.28 -7.32 -21.13
C MET A 3 4.30 -7.86 -20.10
N THR A 4 4.19 -7.48 -18.86
CA THR A 4 5.10 -7.92 -17.79
C THR A 4 4.35 -8.51 -16.60
N LEU A 5 4.97 -9.49 -15.98
CA LEU A 5 4.55 -10.08 -14.71
C LEU A 5 5.69 -9.93 -13.72
N THR A 6 5.41 -9.38 -12.55
CA THR A 6 6.41 -9.23 -11.49
C THR A 6 6.06 -10.15 -10.34
N THR A 7 6.99 -10.98 -9.92
CA THR A 7 6.84 -11.88 -8.77
C THR A 7 6.90 -11.09 -7.44
N GLN A 8 6.49 -11.71 -6.35
CA GLN A 8 6.63 -11.11 -5.00
C GLN A 8 8.10 -10.83 -4.63
N GLY A 9 9.04 -11.58 -5.21
CA GLY A 9 10.49 -11.35 -5.04
C GLY A 9 11.07 -10.26 -5.94
N GLY A 10 10.24 -9.57 -6.74
CA GLY A 10 10.67 -8.49 -7.64
C GLY A 10 11.22 -8.96 -9.00
N GLU A 11 11.25 -10.27 -9.28
CA GLU A 11 11.66 -10.78 -10.59
C GLU A 11 10.62 -10.39 -11.66
N VAL A 12 11.08 -9.83 -12.77
CA VAL A 12 10.22 -9.40 -13.89
C VAL A 12 10.28 -10.41 -15.01
N ILE A 13 9.12 -10.94 -15.38
CA ILE A 13 8.93 -11.88 -16.50
C ILE A 13 8.31 -11.10 -17.66
N TYR A 14 9.00 -11.07 -18.78
CA TYR A 14 8.52 -10.44 -20.02
C TYR A 14 7.79 -11.48 -20.88
N LEU A 15 6.55 -11.20 -21.24
CA LEU A 15 5.82 -12.04 -22.17
C LEU A 15 6.19 -11.68 -23.63
N PRO A 16 6.04 -12.62 -24.59
CA PRO A 16 6.19 -12.31 -26.01
C PRO A 16 5.34 -11.12 -26.46
N GLU A 17 5.82 -10.34 -27.42
CA GLU A 17 5.13 -9.12 -27.88
C GLU A 17 3.80 -9.39 -28.57
N GLU A 18 3.64 -10.59 -29.09
CA GLU A 18 2.42 -11.06 -29.76
C GLU A 18 1.28 -11.36 -28.78
N ILE A 19 1.58 -11.45 -27.50
CA ILE A 19 0.59 -11.72 -26.45
C ILE A 19 -0.15 -10.44 -26.09
N ALA A 20 -1.47 -10.48 -26.29
CA ALA A 20 -2.37 -9.40 -25.91
C ALA A 20 -3.24 -9.81 -24.72
N LEU A 21 -3.54 -8.85 -23.86
CA LEU A 21 -4.44 -9.03 -22.72
C LEU A 21 -5.87 -8.73 -23.14
N ASP A 22 -6.79 -9.63 -22.83
CA ASP A 22 -8.23 -9.38 -22.80
C ASP A 22 -8.66 -9.19 -21.35
N ASP A 23 -8.98 -7.97 -21.00
CA ASP A 23 -9.44 -7.56 -19.69
C ASP A 23 -10.87 -6.97 -19.69
N SER A 24 -11.63 -7.25 -20.75
CA SER A 24 -12.96 -6.72 -20.99
C SER A 24 -14.03 -7.27 -20.04
N ALA A 25 -13.84 -8.47 -19.48
CA ALA A 25 -14.82 -9.11 -18.62
C ALA A 25 -14.76 -8.58 -17.19
N LEU A 26 -15.82 -7.90 -16.77
CA LEU A 26 -16.04 -7.48 -15.40
C LEU A 26 -17.46 -7.88 -14.98
N ASN A 27 -17.56 -8.78 -14.00
CA ASN A 27 -18.83 -9.28 -13.52
C ASN A 27 -19.22 -8.60 -12.20
N VAL A 28 -20.51 -8.40 -12.02
CA VAL A 28 -21.09 -7.88 -10.76
C VAL A 28 -22.02 -8.93 -10.18
N ASP A 29 -21.69 -9.44 -9.01
CA ASP A 29 -22.65 -10.23 -8.24
C ASP A 29 -23.74 -9.31 -7.68
N ILE A 30 -24.97 -9.64 -8.03
CA ILE A 30 -26.16 -8.93 -7.56
C ILE A 30 -26.94 -9.91 -6.70
N PRO A 31 -26.65 -10.02 -5.40
CA PRO A 31 -27.42 -10.86 -4.51
C PRO A 31 -28.90 -10.49 -4.58
N GLY A 32 -29.76 -11.49 -4.67
CA GLY A 32 -31.19 -11.26 -4.77
C GLY A 32 -31.97 -12.30 -4.00
N LEU A 33 -33.06 -11.87 -3.43
CA LEU A 33 -34.02 -12.74 -2.75
C LEU A 33 -35.04 -13.26 -3.75
N VAL A 34 -35.16 -14.58 -3.85
CA VAL A 34 -36.27 -15.22 -4.55
C VAL A 34 -37.46 -15.24 -3.58
N ILE A 35 -38.51 -14.52 -3.90
CA ILE A 35 -39.74 -14.49 -3.08
C ILE A 35 -40.64 -15.63 -3.59
N PRO A 36 -41.00 -16.59 -2.75
CA PRO A 36 -41.94 -17.66 -3.14
C PRO A 36 -43.23 -17.04 -3.71
N GLU A 37 -43.77 -17.69 -4.75
CA GLU A 37 -45.01 -17.30 -5.43
C GLU A 37 -44.98 -16.00 -6.22
N ARG A 38 -43.82 -15.38 -6.38
CA ARG A 38 -43.63 -14.23 -7.28
C ARG A 38 -42.63 -14.55 -8.38
N HIS A 39 -42.94 -14.17 -9.61
CA HIS A 39 -42.03 -14.28 -10.70
C HIS A 39 -40.91 -13.20 -10.56
N GLY A 40 -39.66 -13.68 -10.64
CA GLY A 40 -38.48 -12.80 -10.62
C GLY A 40 -37.71 -12.77 -9.28
N ARG A 41 -36.65 -12.04 -9.30
CA ARG A 41 -35.68 -11.88 -8.19
C ARG A 41 -35.64 -10.41 -7.77
N ARG A 42 -35.79 -10.13 -6.49
CA ARG A 42 -35.57 -8.78 -5.96
C ARG A 42 -34.08 -8.60 -5.66
N SER A 43 -33.43 -7.73 -6.37
CA SER A 43 -32.04 -7.38 -6.09
C SER A 43 -31.91 -6.60 -4.78
N ILE A 44 -30.83 -6.85 -4.04
CA ILE A 44 -30.49 -6.12 -2.82
C ILE A 44 -29.32 -5.17 -3.18
N PRO A 45 -29.60 -3.90 -3.55
CA PRO A 45 -28.60 -3.04 -4.17
C PRO A 45 -27.35 -2.76 -3.33
N HIS A 46 -27.50 -2.73 -2.00
CA HIS A 46 -26.42 -2.48 -1.07
C HIS A 46 -25.47 -3.69 -0.86
N LEU A 47 -25.84 -4.87 -1.38
CA LEU A 47 -25.02 -6.07 -1.34
C LEU A 47 -24.36 -6.38 -2.69
N LYS A 48 -24.44 -5.48 -3.66
CA LYS A 48 -23.73 -5.65 -4.93
C LYS A 48 -22.21 -5.71 -4.69
N ARG A 49 -21.58 -6.75 -5.20
CA ARG A 49 -20.14 -6.97 -5.12
C ARG A 49 -19.57 -7.16 -6.52
N LEU A 50 -18.36 -6.69 -6.71
CA LEU A 50 -17.60 -7.09 -7.88
C LEU A 50 -17.11 -8.52 -7.66
N GLU A 51 -17.28 -9.36 -8.68
CA GLU A 51 -16.73 -10.71 -8.66
C GLU A 51 -15.22 -10.68 -8.95
N PRO A 52 -14.49 -11.73 -8.53
CA PRO A 52 -13.13 -11.94 -8.98
C PRO A 52 -13.05 -11.87 -10.50
N ARG A 53 -12.00 -11.27 -11.02
CA ARG A 53 -11.83 -11.02 -12.44
C ARG A 53 -10.96 -12.11 -13.08
N THR A 54 -11.46 -12.69 -14.17
CA THR A 54 -10.65 -13.59 -15.01
C THR A 54 -10.08 -12.80 -16.17
N LEU A 55 -8.78 -12.80 -16.29
CA LEU A 55 -8.05 -12.16 -17.38
C LEU A 55 -7.46 -13.22 -18.29
N ARG A 56 -7.53 -13.00 -19.60
CA ARG A 56 -6.94 -13.90 -20.58
C ARG A 56 -5.88 -13.17 -21.39
N ALA A 57 -4.68 -13.72 -21.41
CA ALA A 57 -3.61 -13.24 -22.26
C ALA A 57 -3.36 -14.26 -23.37
N SER A 58 -3.48 -13.87 -24.62
CA SER A 58 -3.32 -14.78 -25.74
C SER A 58 -2.63 -14.12 -26.94
N GLY A 59 -1.94 -14.93 -27.72
CA GLY A 59 -1.31 -14.46 -28.95
C GLY A 59 -0.78 -15.62 -29.80
N THR A 60 -0.41 -15.29 -31.04
CA THR A 60 0.12 -16.27 -31.98
C THR A 60 1.50 -15.82 -32.41
N ILE A 61 2.49 -16.64 -32.07
CA ILE A 61 3.89 -16.48 -32.46
C ILE A 61 4.09 -17.17 -33.80
N LYS A 62 4.62 -16.45 -34.77
CA LYS A 62 4.91 -16.95 -36.13
C LYS A 62 6.33 -17.48 -36.21
N GLU A 63 6.57 -18.37 -37.13
CA GLU A 63 7.91 -18.93 -37.45
C GLU A 63 8.63 -19.58 -36.26
N CYS A 64 7.86 -20.20 -35.38
CA CYS A 64 8.36 -20.92 -34.21
C CYS A 64 8.43 -22.40 -34.49
N THR A 65 9.53 -23.06 -34.14
CA THR A 65 9.65 -24.51 -34.22
C THR A 65 8.88 -25.17 -33.06
N PRO A 66 8.44 -26.44 -33.20
CA PRO A 66 7.78 -27.16 -32.11
C PRO A 66 8.62 -27.22 -30.84
N GLU A 67 9.92 -27.39 -30.97
CA GLU A 67 10.85 -27.43 -29.82
C GLU A 67 10.94 -26.09 -29.10
N GLU A 68 10.99 -24.98 -29.83
CA GLU A 68 10.98 -23.61 -29.25
C GLU A 68 9.64 -23.31 -28.56
N ALA A 69 8.54 -23.73 -29.17
CA ALA A 69 7.21 -23.62 -28.62
C ALA A 69 7.07 -24.35 -27.26
N ASP A 70 7.54 -25.60 -27.22
CA ASP A 70 7.50 -26.42 -26.01
C ASP A 70 8.44 -25.88 -24.91
N LYS A 71 9.62 -25.40 -25.29
CA LYS A 71 10.55 -24.75 -24.35
C LYS A 71 9.94 -23.50 -23.72
N LEU A 72 9.32 -22.62 -24.54
CA LEU A 72 8.66 -21.42 -24.08
C LEU A 72 7.48 -21.75 -23.18
N ALA A 73 6.62 -22.67 -23.58
CA ALA A 73 5.47 -23.08 -22.78
C ALA A 73 5.90 -23.70 -21.43
N SER A 74 6.93 -24.53 -21.44
CA SER A 74 7.49 -25.18 -20.24
C SER A 74 8.13 -24.14 -19.32
N TYR A 75 8.89 -23.20 -19.88
CA TYR A 75 9.48 -22.09 -19.13
C TYR A 75 8.38 -21.27 -18.43
N LEU A 76 7.36 -20.82 -19.17
CA LEU A 76 6.28 -20.00 -18.61
C LEU A 76 5.48 -20.76 -17.55
N ARG A 77 5.21 -22.05 -17.74
CA ARG A 77 4.57 -22.88 -16.70
C ARG A 77 5.40 -22.93 -15.43
N GLY A 78 6.70 -23.17 -15.54
CA GLY A 78 7.60 -23.20 -14.39
C GLY A 78 7.72 -21.82 -13.68
N GLN A 79 7.56 -20.74 -14.43
CA GLN A 79 7.67 -19.40 -13.89
C GLN A 79 6.36 -18.86 -13.32
N LEU A 80 5.22 -19.26 -13.80
CA LEU A 80 3.94 -18.62 -13.49
C LEU A 80 3.00 -19.49 -12.67
N VAL A 81 2.93 -20.79 -12.97
CA VAL A 81 1.98 -21.69 -12.29
C VAL A 81 2.48 -22.04 -10.90
N GLY A 82 1.64 -21.82 -9.89
CA GLY A 82 1.95 -22.17 -8.50
C GLY A 82 2.88 -21.20 -7.76
N ARG A 83 3.24 -20.06 -8.36
CA ARG A 83 4.08 -19.03 -7.70
C ARG A 83 3.30 -18.03 -6.84
N GLY A 84 1.99 -18.21 -6.68
CA GLY A 84 1.14 -17.28 -5.94
C GLY A 84 0.87 -15.98 -6.71
N LYS A 85 0.64 -14.91 -5.99
CA LYS A 85 0.24 -13.62 -6.57
C LYS A 85 1.37 -12.96 -7.38
N LEU A 86 1.02 -12.52 -8.58
CA LEU A 86 1.88 -11.83 -9.52
C LEU A 86 1.29 -10.46 -9.83
N LYS A 87 2.13 -9.45 -10.04
CA LYS A 87 1.68 -8.14 -10.53
C LYS A 87 1.74 -8.13 -12.05
N LEU A 88 0.57 -8.17 -12.68
CA LEU A 88 0.42 -8.10 -14.13
C LEU A 88 0.31 -6.63 -14.57
N ARG A 89 1.15 -6.21 -15.52
CA ARG A 89 1.05 -4.92 -16.21
C ARG A 89 0.76 -5.15 -17.68
N ARG A 90 -0.07 -4.30 -18.28
CA ARG A 90 -0.41 -4.36 -19.72
C ARG A 90 0.81 -4.20 -20.63
N ASN A 91 1.75 -3.40 -20.16
CA ASN A 91 3.06 -3.23 -20.80
C ASN A 91 4.10 -2.79 -19.77
N ALA A 92 5.39 -2.81 -20.15
CA ALA A 92 6.49 -2.50 -19.26
C ALA A 92 6.54 -1.04 -18.76
N THR A 93 5.85 -0.13 -19.46
CA THR A 93 5.78 1.30 -19.12
C THR A 93 4.45 1.69 -18.49
N ASP A 94 3.51 0.74 -18.33
CA ASP A 94 2.26 0.99 -17.63
C ASP A 94 2.56 1.16 -16.12
N ASP A 95 2.13 2.26 -15.57
CA ASP A 95 2.25 2.57 -14.15
C ASP A 95 1.20 1.85 -13.30
N ARG A 96 0.27 1.12 -13.94
CA ARG A 96 -0.78 0.34 -13.28
C ARG A 96 -0.48 -1.15 -13.33
N TYR A 97 -0.92 -1.83 -12.31
CA TYR A 97 -0.87 -3.28 -12.22
C TYR A 97 -2.17 -3.84 -11.64
N ILE A 98 -2.42 -5.12 -11.91
CA ILE A 98 -3.43 -5.92 -11.21
C ILE A 98 -2.75 -7.15 -10.60
N GLU A 99 -3.14 -7.52 -9.39
CA GLU A 99 -2.65 -8.74 -8.76
C GLU A 99 -3.42 -9.95 -9.27
N VAL A 100 -2.69 -10.93 -9.76
CA VAL A 100 -3.26 -12.11 -10.41
C VAL A 100 -2.53 -13.38 -9.97
N GLU A 101 -3.24 -14.50 -10.05
CA GLU A 101 -2.65 -15.84 -10.03
C GLU A 101 -2.81 -16.49 -11.39
N CYS A 102 -1.75 -17.11 -11.90
CA CYS A 102 -1.82 -17.85 -13.14
C CYS A 102 -2.49 -19.20 -12.88
N THR A 103 -3.68 -19.40 -13.44
CA THR A 103 -4.46 -20.61 -13.23
C THR A 103 -4.29 -21.64 -14.33
N ASN A 104 -4.00 -21.19 -15.56
CA ASN A 104 -3.85 -22.10 -16.69
C ASN A 104 -2.96 -21.51 -17.78
N ILE A 105 -2.17 -22.39 -18.43
CA ILE A 105 -1.40 -22.08 -19.63
C ILE A 105 -1.65 -23.19 -20.63
N THR A 106 -2.24 -22.86 -21.78
CA THR A 106 -2.47 -23.75 -22.91
C THR A 106 -1.73 -23.25 -24.12
N HIS A 107 -1.29 -24.20 -24.96
CA HIS A 107 -0.67 -23.85 -26.22
C HIS A 107 -1.09 -24.84 -27.30
N ASN A 108 -1.16 -24.34 -28.53
CA ASN A 108 -1.41 -25.16 -29.72
C ASN A 108 -0.39 -24.79 -30.80
N TYR A 109 0.16 -25.81 -31.41
CA TYR A 109 1.05 -25.69 -32.54
C TYR A 109 0.32 -26.06 -33.81
N HIS A 110 0.32 -25.17 -34.78
CA HIS A 110 -0.30 -25.40 -36.09
C HIS A 110 0.75 -25.30 -37.18
N ARG A 111 0.84 -26.35 -38.00
CA ARG A 111 1.66 -26.35 -39.22
C ARG A 111 0.86 -25.68 -40.33
N GLY A 112 1.30 -24.53 -40.81
CA GLY A 112 0.63 -23.81 -41.89
C GLY A 112 0.74 -24.52 -43.23
N HIS A 113 -0.23 -24.27 -44.12
CA HIS A 113 -0.33 -24.92 -45.46
C HIS A 113 0.81 -24.49 -46.41
N PHE A 114 1.50 -23.41 -46.13
CA PHE A 114 2.59 -22.82 -46.93
C PHE A 114 3.96 -22.91 -46.25
N GLY A 115 4.19 -23.87 -45.35
CA GLY A 115 5.47 -24.04 -44.68
C GLY A 115 5.73 -23.14 -43.45
N GLY A 116 4.84 -22.22 -43.14
CA GLY A 116 4.89 -21.43 -41.92
C GLY A 116 4.32 -22.22 -40.72
N SER A 117 4.92 -22.07 -39.57
CA SER A 117 4.43 -22.65 -38.33
C SER A 117 3.84 -21.54 -37.45
N LEU A 118 2.74 -21.85 -36.80
CA LEU A 118 2.04 -20.95 -35.87
C LEU A 118 1.97 -21.61 -34.50
N PHE A 119 2.38 -20.89 -33.49
CA PHE A 119 2.27 -21.28 -32.09
C PHE A 119 1.34 -20.32 -31.36
N THR A 120 0.16 -20.81 -30.97
CA THR A 120 -0.80 -20.05 -30.21
C THR A 120 -0.63 -20.35 -28.73
N LEU A 121 -0.40 -19.32 -27.92
CA LEU A 121 -0.29 -19.39 -26.47
C LEU A 121 -1.47 -18.68 -25.86
N THR A 122 -2.09 -19.32 -24.85
CA THR A 122 -3.16 -18.71 -24.04
C THR A 122 -2.87 -18.94 -22.58
N MET A 123 -2.88 -17.87 -21.80
CA MET A 123 -2.72 -17.88 -20.36
C MET A 123 -3.98 -17.32 -19.72
N THR A 124 -4.41 -17.95 -18.64
CA THR A 124 -5.57 -17.51 -17.85
C THR A 124 -5.10 -17.12 -16.46
N PHE A 125 -5.50 -15.94 -16.04
CA PHE A 125 -5.19 -15.37 -14.74
C PHE A 125 -6.48 -15.10 -13.98
N GLN A 126 -6.44 -15.33 -12.67
CA GLN A 126 -7.50 -14.99 -11.74
C GLN A 126 -7.03 -13.82 -10.86
N ALA A 127 -7.80 -12.75 -10.82
CA ALA A 127 -7.63 -11.64 -9.90
C ALA A 127 -8.75 -11.69 -8.85
N ASP A 128 -8.42 -11.96 -7.60
CA ASP A 128 -9.39 -11.95 -6.50
C ASP A 128 -9.91 -10.54 -6.24
N ASP A 129 -9.04 -9.55 -6.40
CA ASP A 129 -9.39 -8.13 -6.39
C ASP A 129 -9.44 -7.62 -7.84
N PRO A 130 -10.60 -7.19 -8.34
CA PRO A 130 -10.79 -6.88 -9.76
C PRO A 130 -10.22 -5.54 -10.20
N PHE A 131 -9.58 -4.77 -9.32
CA PHE A 131 -9.08 -3.44 -9.61
C PHE A 131 -7.66 -3.42 -10.16
N TRP A 132 -7.42 -2.47 -11.06
CA TRP A 132 -6.09 -2.03 -11.44
C TRP A 132 -5.61 -0.97 -10.45
N TYR A 133 -4.38 -1.06 -10.00
CA TYR A 133 -3.77 -0.19 -9.01
C TYR A 133 -2.63 0.61 -9.58
N GLN A 134 -2.53 1.88 -9.21
CA GLN A 134 -1.35 2.68 -9.45
C GLN A 134 -0.13 2.05 -8.79
N SER A 135 1.02 2.04 -9.47
CA SER A 135 2.26 1.49 -8.89
C SER A 135 2.78 2.35 -7.76
N GLU A 136 2.66 3.66 -7.91
CA GLU A 136 3.03 4.63 -6.89
C GLU A 136 1.87 4.91 -5.93
N LEU A 137 2.21 5.31 -4.72
CA LEU A 137 1.24 5.76 -3.73
C LEU A 137 0.94 7.24 -3.96
N SER A 138 -0.32 7.60 -3.81
CA SER A 138 -0.73 9.00 -3.69
C SER A 138 -0.61 9.41 -2.23
N GLU A 139 0.26 10.36 -1.95
CA GLU A 139 0.52 10.86 -0.61
C GLU A 139 0.16 12.35 -0.55
N VAL A 140 -0.73 12.70 0.36
CA VAL A 140 -1.08 14.08 0.68
C VAL A 140 -0.56 14.37 2.08
N HIS A 141 0.45 15.22 2.16
CA HIS A 141 0.96 15.74 3.42
C HIS A 141 0.47 17.17 3.58
N ASP A 142 -0.23 17.44 4.66
CA ASP A 142 -0.78 18.77 4.92
C ASP A 142 -0.44 19.24 6.35
N THR A 143 -0.23 20.53 6.48
CA THR A 143 -0.08 21.23 7.75
C THR A 143 -1.21 22.25 7.81
N ILE A 144 -2.15 22.03 8.71
CA ILE A 144 -3.42 22.73 8.74
C ILE A 144 -3.47 23.60 10.00
N GLU A 145 -3.50 24.90 9.79
CA GLU A 145 -3.78 25.85 10.86
C GLU A 145 -5.26 25.73 11.21
N LEU A 146 -5.53 25.27 12.44
CA LEU A 146 -6.88 25.15 12.98
C LEU A 146 -7.28 26.42 13.71
N THR A 147 -7.31 27.53 12.97
CA THR A 147 -7.92 28.77 13.47
C THR A 147 -9.35 28.85 12.92
N PRO A 148 -10.37 29.20 13.73
CA PRO A 148 -11.70 29.44 13.15
C PRO A 148 -11.64 30.54 12.09
N PRO A 149 -12.32 30.39 10.96
CA PRO A 149 -13.31 29.37 10.63
C PRO A 149 -12.70 28.08 10.10
N ILE A 150 -13.49 27.01 10.20
CA ILE A 150 -13.28 25.65 9.72
C ILE A 150 -12.33 25.53 8.52
N THR A 151 -11.35 24.67 8.62
CA THR A 151 -10.40 24.45 7.53
C THR A 151 -10.85 23.34 6.60
N LEU A 152 -11.14 23.71 5.37
CA LEU A 152 -11.51 22.79 4.30
C LEU A 152 -10.34 22.57 3.35
N ARG A 153 -10.14 21.33 2.94
CA ARG A 153 -9.15 20.94 1.91
C ARG A 153 -9.78 19.99 0.91
N THR A 154 -9.31 20.07 -0.33
CA THR A 154 -9.73 19.16 -1.38
C THR A 154 -8.65 18.12 -1.61
N ILE A 155 -9.04 16.85 -1.53
CA ILE A 155 -8.19 15.71 -1.88
C ILE A 155 -8.75 15.06 -3.13
N THR A 156 -7.89 14.86 -4.13
CA THR A 156 -8.29 14.31 -5.41
C THR A 156 -7.88 12.84 -5.52
N ASN A 157 -8.84 11.98 -5.84
CA ASN A 157 -8.64 10.60 -6.25
C ASN A 157 -8.79 10.54 -7.78
N ASN A 158 -7.67 10.39 -8.51
CA ASN A 158 -7.69 10.35 -9.98
C ASN A 158 -8.16 9.00 -10.54
N GLY A 159 -8.31 7.98 -9.69
CA GLY A 159 -8.91 6.70 -10.07
C GLY A 159 -10.40 6.83 -10.43
N ASN A 160 -10.96 5.77 -11.01
CA ASN A 160 -12.41 5.70 -11.28
C ASN A 160 -13.19 4.87 -10.24
N ALA A 161 -12.50 4.40 -9.20
CA ALA A 161 -13.10 3.66 -8.08
C ALA A 161 -12.76 4.34 -6.75
N SER A 162 -13.65 4.18 -5.76
CA SER A 162 -13.42 4.71 -4.41
C SER A 162 -12.24 4.02 -3.77
N VAL A 163 -11.39 4.77 -3.06
CA VAL A 163 -10.23 4.27 -2.33
C VAL A 163 -10.41 4.50 -0.83
N TYR A 164 -9.74 3.69 -0.03
CA TYR A 164 -9.74 3.78 1.43
C TYR A 164 -8.33 4.16 1.88
N PRO A 165 -8.12 5.41 2.30
CA PRO A 165 -6.80 5.86 2.68
C PRO A 165 -6.35 5.28 4.03
N VAL A 166 -5.05 5.23 4.21
CA VAL A 166 -4.43 5.19 5.52
C VAL A 166 -4.05 6.61 5.92
N ILE A 167 -4.45 6.99 7.11
CA ILE A 167 -4.29 8.35 7.63
C ILE A 167 -3.36 8.32 8.83
N TRP A 168 -2.36 9.18 8.79
CA TRP A 168 -1.39 9.37 9.86
C TRP A 168 -1.53 10.76 10.43
N ILE A 169 -1.63 10.83 11.75
CA ILE A 169 -1.67 12.08 12.48
C ILE A 169 -0.59 12.01 13.55
N PRO A 170 0.51 12.78 13.41
CA PRO A 170 1.52 12.91 14.46
C PRO A 170 0.96 13.68 15.65
N GLY A 171 1.45 13.34 16.84
CA GLY A 171 1.21 14.11 18.05
C GLY A 171 2.26 15.23 18.26
N PRO A 172 2.03 16.08 19.28
CA PRO A 172 0.87 16.05 20.18
C PRO A 172 -0.39 16.64 19.53
N PHE A 173 -1.51 15.95 19.60
CA PHE A 173 -2.79 16.45 19.12
C PHE A 173 -3.96 15.78 19.85
N THR A 174 -5.05 16.50 20.08
CA THR A 174 -6.20 16.00 20.84
C THR A 174 -7.48 16.04 19.99
N ASN A 175 -8.26 14.96 20.08
CA ASN A 175 -9.57 14.82 19.47
C ASN A 175 -9.62 15.13 17.95
N PRO A 176 -8.69 14.59 17.10
CA PRO A 176 -8.76 14.83 15.66
C PRO A 176 -10.08 14.31 15.08
N LYS A 177 -10.68 15.12 14.22
CA LYS A 177 -11.89 14.79 13.48
C LYS A 177 -11.75 15.21 12.03
N LEU A 178 -12.12 14.31 11.13
CA LEU A 178 -12.17 14.54 9.69
C LEU A 178 -13.59 14.27 9.20
N THR A 179 -14.16 15.20 8.47
CA THR A 179 -15.47 15.04 7.83
C THR A 179 -15.30 15.14 6.32
N ASN A 180 -15.59 14.07 5.60
CA ASN A 180 -15.63 14.08 4.15
C ASN A 180 -17.04 14.43 3.67
N TYR A 181 -17.27 15.67 3.27
CA TYR A 181 -18.57 16.14 2.79
C TYR A 181 -19.00 15.47 1.49
N THR A 182 -18.05 15.02 0.67
CA THR A 182 -18.37 14.33 -0.60
C THR A 182 -18.96 12.94 -0.37
N THR A 183 -18.55 12.25 0.68
CA THR A 183 -19.05 10.91 1.03
C THR A 183 -20.04 10.93 2.17
N GLY A 184 -20.15 12.04 2.91
CA GLY A 184 -20.93 12.18 4.16
C GLY A 184 -20.33 11.44 5.34
N GLN A 185 -19.09 10.97 5.26
CA GLN A 185 -18.45 10.16 6.30
C GLN A 185 -17.64 11.03 7.26
N THR A 186 -17.73 10.67 8.54
CA THR A 186 -16.93 11.30 9.61
C THR A 186 -16.05 10.27 10.29
N LEU A 187 -14.79 10.62 10.45
CA LEU A 187 -13.80 9.92 11.24
C LEU A 187 -13.46 10.79 12.44
N GLN A 188 -13.60 10.25 13.64
CA GLN A 188 -13.27 10.95 14.88
C GLN A 188 -12.58 10.02 15.86
N PHE A 189 -11.44 10.47 16.37
CA PHE A 189 -10.76 9.84 17.48
C PHE A 189 -10.98 10.70 18.73
N THR A 190 -11.33 10.06 19.84
CA THR A 190 -11.49 10.73 21.14
C THR A 190 -10.32 10.39 22.05
N GLY A 191 -9.47 11.37 22.30
CA GLY A 191 -8.28 11.23 23.12
C GLY A 191 -7.12 12.06 22.61
N THR A 192 -6.00 11.97 23.29
CA THR A 192 -4.77 12.68 22.94
C THR A 192 -3.77 11.74 22.30
N ILE A 193 -3.21 12.16 21.17
CA ILE A 193 -2.04 11.55 20.56
C ILE A 193 -0.83 12.11 21.30
N PRO A 194 0.02 11.25 21.88
CA PRO A 194 1.15 11.74 22.68
C PRO A 194 2.18 12.45 21.80
N GLU A 195 2.99 13.27 22.41
CA GLU A 195 4.18 13.82 21.77
C GLU A 195 5.07 12.68 21.28
N GLU A 196 5.67 12.85 20.10
CA GLU A 196 6.43 11.79 19.41
C GLU A 196 5.64 10.49 19.13
N GLY A 197 4.31 10.58 19.20
CA GLY A 197 3.41 9.51 18.82
C GLY A 197 2.72 9.78 17.49
N TYR A 198 2.03 8.76 17.00
CA TYR A 198 1.24 8.80 15.78
C TYR A 198 -0.08 8.07 16.00
N LEU A 199 -1.17 8.66 15.57
CA LEU A 199 -2.42 7.95 15.33
C LEU A 199 -2.43 7.49 13.88
N ILE A 200 -2.64 6.19 13.68
CA ILE A 200 -2.71 5.57 12.37
C ILE A 200 -4.09 4.96 12.20
N LEU A 201 -4.76 5.36 11.15
CA LEU A 201 -6.13 4.98 10.83
C LEU A 201 -6.15 4.32 9.45
N ASP A 202 -6.64 3.08 9.39
CA ASP A 202 -6.85 2.38 8.13
C ASP A 202 -8.35 2.44 7.77
N GLY A 203 -8.65 3.17 6.72
CA GLY A 203 -10.01 3.36 6.24
C GLY A 203 -10.67 2.08 5.74
N HIS A 204 -9.90 1.13 5.19
CA HIS A 204 -10.41 -0.15 4.70
C HIS A 204 -10.54 -1.19 5.81
N GLY A 205 -9.45 -1.44 6.52
CA GLY A 205 -9.41 -2.38 7.64
C GLY A 205 -10.21 -1.90 8.85
N ARG A 206 -10.61 -0.64 8.86
CA ARG A 206 -11.33 -0.02 9.98
C ARG A 206 -10.58 -0.22 11.30
N THR A 207 -9.26 -0.06 11.22
CA THR A 207 -8.38 -0.16 12.38
C THR A 207 -7.84 1.19 12.77
N ALA A 208 -7.65 1.38 14.05
CA ALA A 208 -7.06 2.58 14.63
C ALA A 208 -6.03 2.18 15.68
N ILE A 209 -4.83 2.72 15.54
CA ILE A 209 -3.69 2.35 16.38
C ILE A 209 -2.96 3.62 16.78
N VAL A 210 -2.63 3.77 18.05
CA VAL A 210 -1.67 4.79 18.53
C VAL A 210 -0.32 4.12 18.72
N ILE A 211 0.70 4.70 18.08
CA ILE A 211 2.09 4.28 18.16
C ILE A 211 2.91 5.41 18.74
N GLY A 212 3.98 5.07 19.45
CA GLY A 212 4.93 6.04 19.97
C GLY A 212 4.63 6.49 21.40
N GLY A 213 5.41 7.45 21.86
CA GLY A 213 5.45 7.85 23.27
C GLY A 213 6.26 6.90 24.15
N ASN A 214 6.61 5.70 23.68
CA ASN A 214 7.49 4.77 24.37
C ASN A 214 8.91 4.86 23.82
N VAL A 215 9.80 5.46 24.59
CA VAL A 215 11.23 5.48 24.30
C VAL A 215 11.78 4.06 24.48
N ASP A 216 12.44 3.56 23.44
CA ASP A 216 13.17 2.28 23.51
C ASP A 216 14.62 2.51 23.95
N HIS A 217 15.25 3.56 23.43
CA HIS A 217 16.59 3.96 23.80
C HIS A 217 16.78 5.47 23.58
N SER A 218 17.64 6.08 24.40
CA SER A 218 18.08 7.47 24.22
C SER A 218 19.56 7.59 24.59
N GLY A 219 20.22 8.57 24.01
CA GLY A 219 21.63 8.80 24.27
C GLY A 219 22.20 9.94 23.42
N VAL A 220 23.50 10.12 23.50
CA VAL A 220 24.27 11.02 22.64
C VAL A 220 24.98 10.19 21.59
N ALA A 221 24.89 10.59 20.34
CA ALA A 221 25.58 9.92 19.25
C ALA A 221 27.09 10.01 19.43
N ARG A 222 27.82 9.01 18.97
CA ARG A 222 29.29 9.02 18.98
C ARG A 222 29.84 9.57 17.68
N SER A 223 29.17 9.28 16.58
CA SER A 223 29.50 9.78 15.25
C SER A 223 28.29 9.61 14.31
N GLY A 224 28.36 10.19 13.13
CA GLY A 224 27.38 9.99 12.08
C GLY A 224 28.02 10.01 10.68
N ALA A 225 27.30 9.43 9.74
CA ALA A 225 27.59 9.53 8.31
C ALA A 225 26.29 9.77 7.55
N GLU A 226 26.37 9.97 6.26
CA GLU A 226 25.21 10.33 5.42
C GLU A 226 23.96 9.45 5.65
N THR A 227 24.16 8.13 5.79
CA THR A 227 23.07 7.15 5.97
C THR A 227 23.21 6.34 7.25
N SER A 228 24.01 6.78 8.21
CA SER A 228 24.18 6.05 9.46
C SER A 228 24.46 6.97 10.65
N ILE A 229 24.28 6.43 11.84
CA ILE A 229 24.59 7.08 13.12
C ILE A 229 25.15 6.01 14.07
N GLU A 230 26.22 6.32 14.75
CA GLU A 230 26.76 5.51 15.82
C GLU A 230 26.11 5.92 17.15
N LEU A 231 25.40 4.98 17.74
CA LEU A 231 24.64 5.21 18.97
C LEU A 231 25.56 5.19 20.20
N ALA A 232 25.02 5.61 21.33
CA ALA A 232 25.71 5.55 22.62
C ALA A 232 26.11 4.10 23.00
N ASP A 233 27.13 3.93 23.82
CA ASP A 233 27.58 2.63 24.30
C ASP A 233 26.50 1.85 25.06
N THR A 234 25.55 2.55 25.64
CA THR A 234 24.39 1.98 26.34
C THR A 234 23.34 1.38 25.42
N ALA A 235 23.47 1.55 24.10
CA ALA A 235 22.57 0.92 23.12
C ALA A 235 22.72 -0.61 23.14
N SER A 236 21.68 -1.32 22.68
CA SER A 236 21.60 -2.78 22.72
C SER A 236 22.80 -3.46 22.05
N ASP A 237 23.32 -4.54 22.67
CA ASP A 237 24.34 -5.41 22.06
C ASP A 237 23.75 -6.35 21.00
N VAL A 238 22.42 -6.44 20.92
CA VAL A 238 21.73 -7.34 19.99
C VAL A 238 21.56 -6.65 18.64
N SER A 239 22.13 -7.24 17.60
CA SER A 239 21.95 -6.72 16.23
C SER A 239 20.48 -6.73 15.82
N ASN A 240 20.10 -5.73 15.04
CA ASN A 240 18.74 -5.51 14.54
C ASN A 240 17.66 -5.21 15.61
N SER A 241 18.02 -4.96 16.87
CA SER A 241 17.05 -4.66 17.94
C SER A 241 16.23 -3.39 17.67
N TYR A 242 16.79 -2.44 16.93
CA TYR A 242 16.12 -1.17 16.59
C TYR A 242 15.59 -1.11 15.15
N VAL A 243 15.68 -2.19 14.39
CA VAL A 243 15.19 -2.20 13.00
C VAL A 243 13.70 -1.92 12.94
N GLY A 244 13.31 -1.01 12.04
CA GLY A 244 11.93 -0.57 11.89
C GLY A 244 11.51 0.58 12.82
N GLN A 245 12.32 0.91 13.81
CA GLN A 245 12.05 1.99 14.75
C GLN A 245 12.47 3.37 14.20
N LEU A 246 11.96 4.42 14.81
CA LEU A 246 12.32 5.81 14.49
C LEU A 246 13.41 6.30 15.41
N ILE A 247 14.43 6.92 14.83
CA ILE A 247 15.41 7.71 15.57
C ILE A 247 15.22 9.20 15.26
N LYS A 248 15.09 10.00 16.31
CA LYS A 248 14.97 11.46 16.23
C LYS A 248 16.16 12.10 16.93
N ILE A 249 16.76 13.08 16.28
CA ILE A 249 17.76 13.95 16.90
C ILE A 249 17.01 15.07 17.63
N ILE A 250 17.14 15.10 18.94
CA ILE A 250 16.41 16.03 19.81
C ILE A 250 17.21 17.29 20.14
N GLU A 251 18.55 17.18 20.17
CA GLU A 251 19.45 18.30 20.47
C GLU A 251 20.76 18.16 19.69
N GLY A 252 21.51 19.24 19.56
CA GLY A 252 22.82 19.29 18.91
C GLY A 252 22.75 19.34 17.38
N THR A 253 23.79 18.87 16.73
CA THR A 253 23.88 18.87 15.26
C THR A 253 22.82 18.00 14.64
N GLY A 254 22.02 18.56 13.73
CA GLY A 254 20.93 17.84 13.07
C GLY A 254 19.63 17.74 13.89
N ALA A 255 19.49 18.50 14.96
CA ALA A 255 18.26 18.51 15.78
C ALA A 255 16.98 18.72 14.94
N GLY A 256 15.90 18.02 15.32
CA GLY A 256 14.61 18.02 14.62
C GLY A 256 14.47 16.96 13.54
N GLN A 257 15.56 16.37 13.03
CA GLN A 257 15.50 15.33 12.03
C GLN A 257 15.04 13.99 12.62
N THR A 258 14.15 13.33 11.90
CA THR A 258 13.69 11.97 12.24
C THR A 258 13.96 11.04 11.06
N ARG A 259 14.52 9.86 11.33
CA ARG A 259 14.83 8.83 10.33
C ARG A 259 14.39 7.46 10.80
N ARG A 260 14.11 6.59 9.84
CA ARG A 260 13.83 5.19 10.12
C ARG A 260 15.10 4.36 10.11
N ILE A 261 15.24 3.45 11.07
CA ILE A 261 16.35 2.52 11.14
C ILE A 261 16.05 1.30 10.26
N LEU A 262 16.90 1.05 9.27
CA LEU A 262 16.84 -0.12 8.38
C LEU A 262 17.68 -1.29 8.87
N GLY A 263 18.76 -1.01 9.58
CA GLY A 263 19.69 -1.99 10.08
C GLY A 263 20.36 -1.48 11.36
N TYR A 264 20.76 -2.39 12.23
CA TYR A 264 21.51 -2.06 13.42
C TYR A 264 22.52 -3.16 13.73
N ASN A 265 23.75 -2.76 13.97
CA ASN A 265 24.82 -3.65 14.41
C ASN A 265 25.09 -3.43 15.90
N GLY A 266 24.73 -4.43 16.73
CA GLY A 266 24.89 -4.35 18.18
C GLY A 266 26.35 -4.28 18.66
N ALA A 267 27.31 -4.87 17.92
CA ALA A 267 28.72 -4.84 18.28
C ALA A 267 29.37 -3.47 18.02
N THR A 268 29.01 -2.79 16.93
CA THR A 268 29.57 -1.48 16.56
C THR A 268 28.65 -0.31 16.95
N LYS A 269 27.44 -0.59 17.47
CA LYS A 269 26.42 0.40 17.80
C LYS A 269 25.98 1.27 16.62
N VAL A 270 26.22 0.84 15.40
CA VAL A 270 25.87 1.62 14.18
C VAL A 270 24.47 1.27 13.72
N ALA A 271 23.60 2.28 13.65
CA ALA A 271 22.29 2.22 13.05
C ALA A 271 22.34 2.79 11.62
N ILE A 272 21.80 2.05 10.65
CA ILE A 272 21.66 2.47 9.26
C ILE A 272 20.26 3.04 9.09
N VAL A 273 20.15 4.23 8.51
CA VAL A 273 18.88 4.91 8.30
C VAL A 273 18.44 4.83 6.84
N LYS A 274 17.11 4.86 6.61
CA LYS A 274 16.52 4.71 5.29
C LYS A 274 16.81 5.88 4.36
N THR A 275 16.66 7.10 4.86
CA THR A 275 16.86 8.33 4.12
C THR A 275 18.11 9.02 4.65
N PRO A 276 18.99 9.56 3.79
CA PRO A 276 20.14 10.32 4.23
C PRO A 276 19.77 11.43 5.23
N TRP A 277 20.69 11.76 6.12
CA TRP A 277 20.56 12.92 6.97
C TRP A 277 20.72 14.19 6.16
N ASP A 278 19.85 15.18 6.37
CA ASP A 278 20.02 16.51 5.76
C ASP A 278 21.23 17.24 6.38
N ILE A 279 21.40 17.05 7.69
CA ILE A 279 22.57 17.50 8.47
C ILE A 279 23.08 16.25 9.19
N ILE A 280 24.30 15.83 8.92
CA ILE A 280 24.90 14.63 9.50
C ILE A 280 25.07 14.82 11.01
N PRO A 281 24.49 13.95 11.84
CA PRO A 281 24.68 14.00 13.30
C PRO A 281 26.14 13.76 13.68
N ASP A 282 26.55 14.32 14.82
CA ASP A 282 27.88 14.19 15.38
C ASP A 282 27.84 13.87 16.88
N ALA A 283 28.99 13.96 17.55
CA ALA A 283 29.10 13.67 18.97
C ALA A 283 28.37 14.69 19.89
N THR A 284 27.75 15.72 19.34
CA THR A 284 26.89 16.68 20.08
C THR A 284 25.42 16.32 19.97
N SER A 285 25.06 15.40 19.07
CA SER A 285 23.69 15.06 18.74
C SER A 285 23.08 14.15 19.77
N SER A 286 22.16 14.65 20.59
CA SER A 286 21.31 13.83 21.44
C SER A 286 20.18 13.21 20.62
N TYR A 287 19.92 11.94 20.81
CA TYR A 287 18.87 11.21 20.07
C TYR A 287 17.95 10.43 20.99
N VAL A 288 16.77 10.12 20.46
CA VAL A 288 15.79 9.19 21.05
C VAL A 288 15.35 8.20 19.98
N ILE A 289 15.27 6.92 20.36
CA ILE A 289 14.69 5.86 19.52
C ILE A 289 13.34 5.50 20.09
N TYR A 290 12.31 5.59 19.26
CA TYR A 290 10.94 5.26 19.63
C TYR A 290 10.55 3.90 19.09
N LYS A 291 9.85 3.13 19.89
CA LYS A 291 9.20 1.87 19.46
C LYS A 291 8.10 2.21 18.45
N ALA A 292 8.50 2.52 17.26
CA ALA A 292 7.58 2.76 16.15
C ALA A 292 7.42 1.46 15.37
N ALA A 293 6.22 1.00 15.24
CA ALA A 293 5.89 0.02 14.24
C ALA A 293 5.73 0.72 12.89
N PHE A 294 6.37 0.21 11.87
CA PHE A 294 6.41 0.86 10.58
C PHE A 294 5.55 0.18 9.53
N LEU A 295 4.86 1.00 8.78
CA LEU A 295 3.90 0.65 7.76
C LEU A 295 4.48 0.38 6.37
N GLU A 296 5.80 0.32 6.19
CA GLU A 296 6.35 0.07 4.85
C GLU A 296 5.88 -1.24 4.22
N GLY A 297 5.77 -2.31 5.01
CA GLY A 297 5.18 -3.56 4.54
C GLY A 297 3.66 -3.46 4.32
N TYR A 298 3.02 -2.52 4.97
CA TYR A 298 1.60 -2.27 4.92
C TYR A 298 1.19 -1.56 3.62
N PHE A 299 2.02 -0.64 3.12
CA PHE A 299 1.77 0.08 1.89
C PHE A 299 2.33 -0.61 0.66
N LEU A 300 3.30 -1.51 0.83
CA LEU A 300 3.92 -2.26 -0.26
C LEU A 300 3.18 -3.56 -0.57
N SER A 301 2.52 -4.16 0.40
CA SER A 301 1.55 -5.20 0.12
C SER A 301 0.29 -4.51 -0.34
N ASP A 302 -0.13 -4.83 -1.51
CA ASP A 302 -1.43 -4.47 -1.96
C ASP A 302 -2.47 -4.76 -0.90
N ALA A 303 -3.48 -3.96 -0.88
CA ALA A 303 -4.60 -4.14 0.01
C ALA A 303 -4.25 -4.09 1.49
N MET A 304 -3.80 -3.02 1.99
CA MET A 304 -4.19 -2.69 3.36
C MET A 304 -4.39 -3.88 4.33
N THR A 305 -3.70 -4.99 4.08
CA THR A 305 -3.72 -6.21 4.89
C THR A 305 -2.47 -6.34 5.76
N GLY A 306 -1.53 -5.40 5.63
CA GLY A 306 -0.35 -5.34 6.48
C GLY A 306 -0.75 -5.22 7.95
N LYS A 307 0.01 -5.88 8.81
CA LYS A 307 -0.16 -5.73 10.26
C LYS A 307 0.76 -4.63 10.75
N VAL A 308 0.19 -3.62 11.40
CA VAL A 308 0.98 -2.69 12.19
C VAL A 308 1.40 -3.43 13.46
N SER A 309 2.70 -3.59 13.68
CA SER A 309 3.23 -4.17 14.91
C SER A 309 3.69 -3.07 15.87
N GLY A 310 3.51 -3.25 17.16
CA GLY A 310 4.05 -2.39 18.21
C GLY A 310 3.18 -1.21 18.65
N GLY A 311 1.98 -1.05 18.11
CA GLY A 311 1.02 -0.04 18.57
C GLY A 311 -0.05 -0.61 19.49
N SER A 312 -0.82 0.26 20.13
CA SER A 312 -2.01 -0.10 20.91
C SER A 312 -3.27 0.24 20.13
N SER A 313 -4.19 -0.74 20.01
CA SER A 313 -5.46 -0.50 19.36
C SER A 313 -6.30 0.51 20.14
N VAL A 314 -6.80 1.50 19.44
CA VAL A 314 -7.66 2.55 19.98
C VAL A 314 -9.06 2.57 19.35
N ILE A 315 -9.47 1.46 18.74
CA ILE A 315 -10.81 1.32 18.16
C ILE A 315 -11.93 1.76 19.12
N PRO A 316 -11.92 1.44 20.42
CA PRO A 316 -12.94 1.92 21.35
C PRO A 316 -13.03 3.45 21.50
N LYS A 317 -12.01 4.18 21.07
CA LYS A 317 -11.96 5.65 21.06
C LYS A 317 -12.38 6.26 19.72
N MET A 318 -12.73 5.43 18.75
CA MET A 318 -13.21 5.87 17.45
C MET A 318 -14.74 6.01 17.45
N ASN A 319 -15.24 6.95 16.61
CA ASN A 319 -16.67 7.06 16.39
C ASN A 319 -17.24 5.81 15.70
N THR A 320 -18.51 5.53 15.96
CA THR A 320 -19.21 4.33 15.45
C THR A 320 -19.29 4.30 13.91
N GLU A 321 -19.33 5.45 13.27
CA GLU A 321 -19.38 5.55 11.82
C GLU A 321 -18.10 5.03 11.18
N PHE A 322 -16.93 5.43 11.68
CA PHE A 322 -15.66 4.89 11.21
C PHE A 322 -15.54 3.38 11.41
N VAL A 323 -15.92 2.90 12.59
CA VAL A 323 -15.89 1.47 12.92
C VAL A 323 -16.82 0.65 12.01
N ALA A 324 -17.97 1.22 11.65
CA ALA A 324 -18.94 0.54 10.79
C ALA A 324 -18.58 0.60 9.30
N ASN A 325 -18.15 1.77 8.82
CA ASN A 325 -18.08 2.08 7.39
C ASN A 325 -16.66 2.37 6.88
N GLY A 326 -15.69 2.59 7.78
CA GLY A 326 -14.35 3.08 7.44
C GLY A 326 -14.38 4.54 6.98
N PHE A 327 -13.35 4.95 6.27
CA PHE A 327 -13.25 6.27 5.65
C PHE A 327 -12.77 6.11 4.21
N ARG A 328 -13.44 6.73 3.24
CA ARG A 328 -13.14 6.56 1.81
C ARG A 328 -13.08 7.89 1.08
N LEU A 329 -12.34 7.88 -0.02
CA LEU A 329 -12.31 8.95 -1.02
C LEU A 329 -13.00 8.44 -2.29
N ASN A 330 -14.04 9.14 -2.73
CA ASN A 330 -14.69 8.85 -4.01
C ASN A 330 -13.81 9.31 -5.18
N PRO A 331 -14.03 8.79 -6.41
CA PRO A 331 -13.41 9.34 -7.60
C PRO A 331 -13.62 10.85 -7.73
N GLY A 332 -12.58 11.56 -8.14
CA GLY A 332 -12.58 13.02 -8.27
C GLY A 332 -12.28 13.74 -6.95
N HIS A 333 -12.84 14.91 -6.79
CA HIS A 333 -12.57 15.80 -5.66
C HIS A 333 -13.36 15.40 -4.42
N ASN A 334 -12.66 15.27 -3.30
CA ASN A 334 -13.25 15.04 -1.99
C ASN A 334 -12.98 16.25 -1.11
N LEU A 335 -14.04 16.87 -0.61
CA LEU A 335 -13.94 18.01 0.28
C LEU A 335 -13.88 17.52 1.73
N ILE A 336 -12.75 17.73 2.37
CA ILE A 336 -12.47 17.26 3.72
C ILE A 336 -12.39 18.47 4.67
N GLU A 337 -13.15 18.40 5.74
CA GLU A 337 -13.06 19.30 6.88
C GLU A 337 -12.21 18.67 7.97
N TYR A 338 -11.36 19.49 8.58
CA TYR A 338 -10.47 19.10 9.66
C TYR A 338 -10.82 19.88 10.94
N GLU A 339 -10.95 19.15 12.03
CA GLU A 339 -11.25 19.68 13.36
C GLU A 339 -10.37 18.99 14.41
N GLY A 340 -10.19 19.64 15.57
CA GLY A 340 -9.50 19.08 16.73
C GLY A 340 -9.04 20.14 17.71
N GLU A 341 -8.44 19.72 18.79
CA GLU A 341 -7.93 20.60 19.84
C GLU A 341 -6.42 20.78 19.68
N GLY A 342 -6.02 21.94 19.15
CA GLY A 342 -4.65 22.32 18.85
C GLY A 342 -4.63 23.47 17.85
N GLU A 343 -3.51 24.16 17.75
CA GLU A 343 -3.35 25.25 16.79
C GLU A 343 -3.07 24.75 15.39
N THR A 344 -2.31 23.68 15.28
CA THR A 344 -1.86 23.12 14.01
C THR A 344 -2.06 21.61 13.99
N LEU A 345 -2.69 21.10 12.95
CA LEU A 345 -2.82 19.68 12.65
C LEU A 345 -1.87 19.29 11.52
N HIS A 346 -0.95 18.42 11.82
CA HIS A 346 -0.16 17.73 10.79
C HIS A 346 -0.85 16.42 10.42
N ILE A 347 -1.00 16.16 9.13
CA ILE A 347 -1.67 14.95 8.66
C ILE A 347 -1.05 14.43 7.36
N SER A 348 -0.97 13.13 7.25
CA SER A 348 -0.63 12.45 6.00
C SER A 348 -1.75 11.51 5.61
N ILE A 349 -2.27 11.66 4.40
CA ILE A 349 -3.33 10.83 3.83
C ILE A 349 -2.73 10.09 2.66
N ILE A 350 -2.66 8.77 2.77
CA ILE A 350 -1.92 7.91 1.87
C ILE A 350 -2.88 6.87 1.29
N PHE A 351 -2.95 6.78 -0.02
CA PHE A 351 -3.81 5.84 -0.72
C PHE A 351 -3.20 5.43 -2.06
N ARG A 352 -3.74 4.37 -2.63
CA ARG A 352 -3.41 3.93 -3.96
C ARG A 352 -4.61 4.10 -4.85
N GLU A 353 -4.46 4.87 -5.90
CA GLU A 353 -5.51 5.05 -6.89
C GLU A 353 -5.83 3.74 -7.58
N ARG A 354 -7.10 3.52 -7.89
CA ARG A 354 -7.55 2.28 -8.50
C ARG A 354 -8.61 2.49 -9.56
N TRP A 355 -8.63 1.58 -10.52
CA TRP A 355 -9.53 1.60 -11.68
C TRP A 355 -10.21 0.25 -11.87
N LEU A 356 -11.44 0.31 -12.40
CA LEU A 356 -12.16 -0.85 -12.90
C LEU A 356 -11.77 -1.18 -14.33
#